data_c63e704526dc239e80b0c8025e77f70d
#
_entry.id   c63e704526dc239e80b0c8025e77f70d
#
_cell.length_a   1.000
_cell.length_b   1.000
_cell.length_c   1.000
_cell.angle_alpha   90.00
_cell.angle_beta   90.00
_cell.angle_gamma   90.00
#
_symmetry.space_group_name_H-M   'P 1'
#
loop_
_entity.id
_entity.type
_entity.pdbx_description
1 polymer ?
#
loop_
_entity_poly.entity_id
_entity_poly.type
_entity_poly.pdbx_seq_one_letter_code
_entity_poly.pdbx_strand_id
1 'polypeptide(L)'
;MDLNLTGKHALVCGASEGIGRATAHELALLGADVTVLARRAEALQEVAAALPCSGAQQHGWISADVAMTDTLRAQVEALAAGKPVHILVNNTGGPPGGPAHSADVSAFLDAFNKHLVANQAIVQALLPGMRSANWGRIVNVISTSVKEPITGLGVSNTIRGAVASWAKTLSRELAPFGITVNNVLPGYTETGRITQIVHDRAQASGQSEDAIVDGMRRMVPSGRFAQPDEIGGVIAFLCSPAAAYVNGINLPVDGGRTLSL
;
A
#
# COMPACT_ATOMS: atom_id res chain seq x y z
N MET A 1 -9.12 -8.52 -21.60
CA MET A 1 -8.08 -7.84 -20.81
C MET A 1 -7.24 -8.92 -20.14
N ASP A 2 -5.92 -8.88 -20.29
CA ASP A 2 -5.05 -9.87 -19.64
C ASP A 2 -4.72 -9.45 -18.21
N LEU A 3 -5.31 -10.15 -17.24
CA LEU A 3 -5.10 -9.96 -15.81
C LEU A 3 -4.35 -11.14 -15.18
N ASN A 4 -3.92 -12.14 -15.97
CA ASN A 4 -3.32 -13.37 -15.47
C ASN A 4 -1.96 -13.10 -14.80
N LEU A 5 -1.82 -13.54 -13.55
CA LEU A 5 -0.60 -13.46 -12.76
C LEU A 5 -0.01 -14.83 -12.42
N THR A 6 -0.45 -15.89 -13.11
CA THR A 6 0.11 -17.25 -12.93
C THR A 6 1.63 -17.24 -13.11
N GLY A 7 2.34 -17.84 -12.17
CA GLY A 7 3.81 -17.87 -12.16
C GLY A 7 4.46 -16.58 -11.66
N LYS A 8 3.70 -15.57 -11.26
CA LYS A 8 4.21 -14.37 -10.58
C LYS A 8 4.14 -14.54 -9.07
N HIS A 9 5.10 -13.98 -8.36
CA HIS A 9 5.14 -13.96 -6.90
C HIS A 9 5.02 -12.52 -6.42
N ALA A 10 4.09 -12.27 -5.52
CA ALA A 10 3.80 -10.98 -4.93
C ALA A 10 4.22 -10.92 -3.45
N LEU A 11 4.88 -9.84 -3.04
CA LEU A 11 5.06 -9.46 -1.64
C LEU A 11 4.10 -8.31 -1.33
N VAL A 12 3.18 -8.52 -0.38
CA VAL A 12 2.20 -7.52 0.04
C VAL A 12 2.47 -7.12 1.48
N CYS A 13 2.91 -5.88 1.69
CA CYS A 13 3.16 -5.31 3.01
C CYS A 13 1.86 -4.82 3.67
N GLY A 14 1.82 -4.81 5.01
CA GLY A 14 0.65 -4.37 5.78
C GLY A 14 -0.60 -5.20 5.49
N ALA A 15 -0.43 -6.50 5.25
CA ALA A 15 -1.47 -7.38 4.72
C ALA A 15 -2.24 -8.17 5.80
N SER A 16 -2.06 -7.87 7.08
CA SER A 16 -2.83 -8.54 8.15
C SER A 16 -4.31 -8.14 8.19
N GLU A 17 -4.69 -7.01 7.55
CA GLU A 17 -6.05 -6.49 7.51
C GLU A 17 -6.24 -5.43 6.40
N GLY A 18 -7.46 -4.95 6.22
CA GLY A 18 -7.79 -3.79 5.39
C GLY A 18 -7.32 -3.91 3.94
N ILE A 19 -6.80 -2.82 3.36
CA ILE A 19 -6.41 -2.73 1.95
C ILE A 19 -5.34 -3.78 1.60
N GLY A 20 -4.34 -3.99 2.47
CA GLY A 20 -3.29 -4.97 2.20
C GLY A 20 -3.82 -6.40 2.11
N ARG A 21 -4.71 -6.81 3.04
CA ARG A 21 -5.36 -8.13 3.00
C ARG A 21 -6.21 -8.29 1.74
N ALA A 22 -7.02 -7.29 1.42
CA ALA A 22 -7.85 -7.30 0.20
C ALA A 22 -6.99 -7.38 -1.06
N THR A 23 -5.89 -6.62 -1.14
CA THR A 23 -4.93 -6.70 -2.25
C THR A 23 -4.32 -8.10 -2.39
N ALA A 24 -3.91 -8.72 -1.27
CA ALA A 24 -3.38 -10.08 -1.28
C ALA A 24 -4.39 -11.08 -1.84
N HIS A 25 -5.65 -10.95 -1.45
CA HIS A 25 -6.76 -11.76 -1.96
C HIS A 25 -6.95 -11.58 -3.47
N GLU A 26 -7.03 -10.34 -3.97
CA GLU A 26 -7.21 -10.05 -5.38
C GLU A 26 -6.04 -10.57 -6.24
N LEU A 27 -4.80 -10.40 -5.79
CA LEU A 27 -3.63 -10.94 -6.49
C LEU A 27 -3.65 -12.48 -6.55
N ALA A 28 -4.08 -13.13 -5.47
CA ALA A 28 -4.24 -14.59 -5.42
C ALA A 28 -5.34 -15.07 -6.38
N LEU A 29 -6.48 -14.36 -6.47
CA LEU A 29 -7.56 -14.65 -7.45
C LEU A 29 -7.04 -14.59 -8.90
N LEU A 30 -6.09 -13.69 -9.18
CA LEU A 30 -5.47 -13.59 -10.51
C LEU A 30 -4.36 -14.62 -10.76
N GLY A 31 -4.11 -15.53 -9.83
CA GLY A 31 -3.18 -16.65 -9.99
C GLY A 31 -1.76 -16.40 -9.45
N ALA A 32 -1.50 -15.30 -8.76
CA ALA A 32 -0.19 -15.04 -8.17
C ALA A 32 0.05 -15.93 -6.93
N ASP A 33 1.31 -16.33 -6.71
CA ASP A 33 1.78 -16.69 -5.38
C ASP A 33 1.87 -15.42 -4.53
N VAL A 34 1.44 -15.48 -3.28
CA VAL A 34 1.41 -14.28 -2.43
C VAL A 34 2.11 -14.55 -1.11
N THR A 35 3.09 -13.73 -0.79
CA THR A 35 3.66 -13.62 0.56
C THR A 35 3.12 -12.36 1.23
N VAL A 36 2.43 -12.51 2.36
CA VAL A 36 1.90 -11.42 3.16
C VAL A 36 2.89 -11.03 4.25
N LEU A 37 3.09 -9.71 4.46
CA LEU A 37 4.03 -9.18 5.43
C LEU A 37 3.33 -8.18 6.37
N ALA A 38 3.46 -8.38 7.69
CA ALA A 38 3.08 -7.45 8.75
C ALA A 38 3.73 -7.88 10.09
N ARG A 39 3.37 -7.22 11.20
CA ARG A 39 3.94 -7.52 12.52
C ARG A 39 3.29 -8.72 13.23
N ARG A 40 1.98 -8.93 13.03
CA ARG A 40 1.20 -9.95 13.76
C ARG A 40 1.27 -11.29 13.03
N ALA A 41 2.11 -12.21 13.54
CA ALA A 41 2.36 -13.51 12.90
C ALA A 41 1.08 -14.35 12.76
N GLU A 42 0.28 -14.46 13.82
CA GLU A 42 -0.96 -15.26 13.83
C GLU A 42 -1.95 -14.76 12.77
N ALA A 43 -2.19 -13.45 12.70
CA ALA A 43 -3.07 -12.85 11.70
C ALA A 43 -2.57 -13.07 10.28
N LEU A 44 -1.25 -13.03 10.05
CA LEU A 44 -0.67 -13.31 8.73
C LEU A 44 -0.82 -14.77 8.33
N GLN A 45 -0.67 -15.68 9.27
CA GLN A 45 -0.87 -17.12 9.06
C GLN A 45 -2.30 -17.41 8.64
N GLU A 46 -3.28 -16.82 9.34
CA GLU A 46 -4.70 -16.91 8.98
C GLU A 46 -4.98 -16.34 7.59
N VAL A 47 -4.43 -15.16 7.29
CA VAL A 47 -4.59 -14.53 5.97
C VAL A 47 -4.00 -15.42 4.88
N ALA A 48 -2.75 -15.87 5.03
CA ALA A 48 -2.10 -16.71 4.03
C ALA A 48 -2.86 -18.03 3.77
N ALA A 49 -3.39 -18.65 4.82
CA ALA A 49 -4.18 -19.88 4.72
C ALA A 49 -5.55 -19.66 4.05
N ALA A 50 -6.11 -18.46 4.15
CA ALA A 50 -7.42 -18.10 3.57
C ALA A 50 -7.34 -17.55 2.14
N LEU A 51 -6.13 -17.35 1.57
CA LEU A 51 -5.99 -16.84 0.20
C LEU A 51 -6.52 -17.87 -0.82
N PRO A 52 -7.20 -17.42 -1.88
CA PRO A 52 -7.66 -18.30 -2.96
C PRO A 52 -6.49 -19.04 -3.59
N CYS A 53 -6.65 -20.35 -3.77
CA CYS A 53 -5.69 -21.22 -4.44
C CYS A 53 -6.42 -22.02 -5.51
N SER A 54 -6.33 -21.63 -6.78
CA SER A 54 -7.00 -22.28 -7.92
C SER A 54 -6.08 -23.19 -8.72
N GLY A 55 -4.84 -23.38 -8.29
CA GLY A 55 -3.84 -24.16 -9.00
C GLY A 55 -2.68 -24.58 -8.11
N ALA A 56 -1.47 -24.48 -8.63
CA ALA A 56 -0.23 -24.81 -7.90
C ALA A 56 0.34 -23.62 -7.10
N GLN A 57 -0.50 -22.62 -6.78
CA GLN A 57 -0.08 -21.44 -6.03
C GLN A 57 0.42 -21.81 -4.64
N GLN A 58 1.43 -21.09 -4.19
CA GLN A 58 1.99 -21.23 -2.85
C GLN A 58 1.95 -19.87 -2.15
N HIS A 59 1.17 -19.78 -1.10
CA HIS A 59 1.07 -18.59 -0.29
C HIS A 59 1.93 -18.75 0.98
N GLY A 60 2.50 -17.64 1.42
CA GLY A 60 3.34 -17.60 2.61
C GLY A 60 3.19 -16.30 3.38
N TRP A 61 3.92 -16.19 4.47
CA TRP A 61 3.92 -15.01 5.31
C TRP A 61 5.29 -14.71 5.93
N ILE A 62 5.52 -13.43 6.24
CA ILE A 62 6.70 -12.95 6.95
C ILE A 62 6.24 -12.01 8.06
N SER A 63 6.60 -12.32 9.31
CA SER A 63 6.41 -11.38 10.42
C SER A 63 7.61 -10.43 10.48
N ALA A 64 7.36 -9.15 10.21
CA ALA A 64 8.38 -8.10 10.22
C ALA A 64 7.80 -6.76 10.68
N ASP A 65 8.64 -5.97 11.36
CA ASP A 65 8.36 -4.56 11.60
C ASP A 65 9.14 -3.71 10.59
N VAL A 66 8.42 -2.92 9.80
CA VAL A 66 9.01 -2.03 8.80
C VAL A 66 9.90 -0.94 9.42
N ALA A 67 9.77 -0.68 10.72
CA ALA A 67 10.66 0.21 11.45
C ALA A 67 12.07 -0.37 11.63
N MET A 68 12.22 -1.69 11.58
CA MET A 68 13.47 -2.42 11.74
C MET A 68 14.08 -2.72 10.37
N THR A 69 14.53 -1.67 9.67
CA THR A 69 14.90 -1.71 8.24
C THR A 69 15.93 -2.77 7.88
N ASP A 70 16.96 -2.97 8.71
CA ASP A 70 18.02 -3.97 8.42
C ASP A 70 17.49 -5.40 8.52
N THR A 71 16.69 -5.70 9.56
CA THR A 71 16.05 -7.00 9.74
C THR A 71 15.04 -7.25 8.61
N LEU A 72 14.22 -6.26 8.29
CA LEU A 72 13.26 -6.32 7.18
C LEU A 72 13.97 -6.64 5.87
N ARG A 73 15.05 -5.93 5.56
CA ARG A 73 15.85 -6.15 4.36
C ARG A 73 16.37 -7.59 4.28
N ALA A 74 17.00 -8.08 5.35
CA ALA A 74 17.53 -9.45 5.39
C ALA A 74 16.44 -10.52 5.19
N GLN A 75 15.25 -10.34 5.77
CA GLN A 75 14.12 -11.25 5.58
C GLN A 75 13.61 -11.23 4.14
N VAL A 76 13.54 -10.06 3.50
CA VAL A 76 13.10 -9.93 2.10
C VAL A 76 14.15 -10.48 1.13
N GLU A 77 15.44 -10.30 1.40
CA GLU A 77 16.53 -10.91 0.63
C GLU A 77 16.46 -12.44 0.71
N ALA A 78 16.21 -13.01 1.89
CA ALA A 78 16.03 -14.45 2.08
C ALA A 78 14.81 -14.98 1.30
N LEU A 79 13.68 -14.25 1.31
CA LEU A 79 12.51 -14.58 0.50
C LEU A 79 12.87 -14.62 -0.99
N ALA A 80 13.52 -13.57 -1.49
CA ALA A 80 13.86 -13.41 -2.91
C ALA A 80 14.89 -14.45 -3.39
N ALA A 81 15.79 -14.89 -2.51
CA ALA A 81 16.75 -15.97 -2.80
C ALA A 81 16.07 -17.34 -2.95
N GLY A 82 15.00 -17.60 -2.18
CA GLY A 82 14.22 -18.83 -2.29
C GLY A 82 13.30 -18.85 -3.51
N LYS A 83 12.65 -17.73 -3.81
CA LYS A 83 11.75 -17.56 -4.95
C LYS A 83 11.71 -16.09 -5.40
N PRO A 84 12.02 -15.79 -6.67
CA PRO A 84 11.96 -14.42 -7.17
C PRO A 84 10.61 -13.75 -6.91
N VAL A 85 10.63 -12.50 -6.42
CA VAL A 85 9.44 -11.69 -6.22
C VAL A 85 9.30 -10.73 -7.39
N HIS A 86 8.14 -10.74 -8.03
CA HIS A 86 7.83 -9.99 -9.24
C HIS A 86 6.97 -8.77 -8.97
N ILE A 87 6.18 -8.82 -7.89
CA ILE A 87 5.21 -7.79 -7.51
C ILE A 87 5.50 -7.35 -6.09
N LEU A 88 5.61 -6.04 -5.88
CA LEU A 88 5.72 -5.44 -4.55
C LEU A 88 4.56 -4.47 -4.32
N VAL A 89 3.82 -4.68 -3.25
CA VAL A 89 2.82 -3.74 -2.76
C VAL A 89 3.28 -3.16 -1.42
N ASN A 90 3.76 -1.92 -1.44
CA ASN A 90 4.11 -1.17 -0.25
C ASN A 90 2.85 -0.57 0.36
N ASN A 91 2.45 -1.10 1.51
CA ASN A 91 1.31 -0.62 2.28
C ASN A 91 1.65 -0.66 3.77
N THR A 92 1.61 0.49 4.42
CA THR A 92 1.95 0.65 5.84
C THR A 92 0.93 1.55 6.53
N GLY A 93 0.68 1.29 7.81
CA GLY A 93 -0.16 2.15 8.63
C GLY A 93 0.40 3.58 8.69
N GLY A 94 -0.47 4.58 8.54
CA GLY A 94 -0.07 5.98 8.57
C GLY A 94 0.34 6.44 9.97
N PRO A 95 1.12 7.54 10.06
CA PRO A 95 1.48 8.17 11.33
C PRO A 95 0.22 8.72 12.03
N PRO A 96 0.32 9.04 13.34
CA PRO A 96 -0.74 9.73 14.07
C PRO A 96 -1.18 11.03 13.38
N GLY A 97 -2.44 11.43 13.58
CA GLY A 97 -2.94 12.74 13.14
C GLY A 97 -2.32 13.87 13.95
N GLY A 98 -2.45 15.08 13.41
CA GLY A 98 -1.99 16.31 14.05
C GLY A 98 -1.54 17.35 13.02
N PRO A 99 -1.51 18.65 13.40
CA PRO A 99 -1.03 19.72 12.54
C PRO A 99 0.51 19.65 12.38
N ALA A 100 1.02 19.99 11.20
CA ALA A 100 2.45 19.92 10.89
C ALA A 100 3.30 20.86 11.77
N HIS A 101 2.79 22.08 12.05
CA HIS A 101 3.54 23.11 12.76
C HIS A 101 3.83 22.80 14.24
N SER A 102 3.12 21.84 14.84
CA SER A 102 3.29 21.42 16.25
C SER A 102 3.70 19.96 16.40
N ALA A 103 3.91 19.25 15.30
CA ALA A 103 4.38 17.87 15.35
C ALA A 103 5.87 17.81 15.72
N ASP A 104 6.24 16.87 16.59
CA ASP A 104 7.63 16.63 16.95
C ASP A 104 8.47 16.24 15.73
N VAL A 105 9.71 16.67 15.69
CA VAL A 105 10.66 16.30 14.63
C VAL A 105 10.84 14.78 14.53
N SER A 106 10.83 14.09 15.67
CA SER A 106 10.89 12.62 15.72
C SER A 106 9.75 11.95 14.97
N ALA A 107 8.54 12.51 14.99
CA ALA A 107 7.39 11.96 14.25
C ALA A 107 7.61 11.98 12.73
N PHE A 108 8.30 13.02 12.21
CA PHE A 108 8.69 13.06 10.79
C PHE A 108 9.76 12.01 10.47
N LEU A 109 10.78 11.86 11.34
CA LEU A 109 11.85 10.87 11.13
C LEU A 109 11.31 9.45 11.18
N ASP A 110 10.46 9.15 12.16
CA ASP A 110 9.80 7.84 12.29
C ASP A 110 8.94 7.50 11.08
N ALA A 111 8.14 8.46 10.62
CA ALA A 111 7.31 8.26 9.45
C ALA A 111 8.15 8.12 8.17
N PHE A 112 9.22 8.90 8.01
CA PHE A 112 10.16 8.78 6.91
C PHE A 112 10.80 7.40 6.85
N ASN A 113 11.29 6.92 7.99
CA ASN A 113 11.88 5.59 8.10
C ASN A 113 10.89 4.48 7.73
N LYS A 114 9.67 4.51 8.27
CA LYS A 114 8.65 3.47 8.05
C LYS A 114 8.06 3.47 6.64
N HIS A 115 8.02 4.62 5.97
CA HIS A 115 7.33 4.74 4.67
C HIS A 115 8.26 4.90 3.47
N LEU A 116 9.44 5.52 3.64
CA LEU A 116 10.35 5.72 2.53
C LEU A 116 11.59 4.84 2.64
N VAL A 117 12.30 4.87 3.77
CA VAL A 117 13.53 4.08 3.93
C VAL A 117 13.23 2.59 3.88
N ALA A 118 12.16 2.13 4.57
CA ALA A 118 11.73 0.73 4.51
C ALA A 118 11.35 0.31 3.08
N ASN A 119 10.57 1.13 2.36
CA ASN A 119 10.20 0.83 0.96
C ASN A 119 11.44 0.76 0.05
N GLN A 120 12.40 1.68 0.23
CA GLN A 120 13.66 1.66 -0.53
C GLN A 120 14.46 0.39 -0.25
N ALA A 121 14.55 -0.04 1.01
CA ALA A 121 15.26 -1.27 1.38
C ALA A 121 14.62 -2.52 0.75
N ILE A 122 13.28 -2.61 0.78
CA ILE A 122 12.54 -3.70 0.13
C ILE A 122 12.77 -3.68 -1.39
N VAL A 123 12.66 -2.52 -2.04
CA VAL A 123 12.90 -2.40 -3.48
C VAL A 123 14.31 -2.85 -3.83
N GLN A 124 15.33 -2.41 -3.10
CA GLN A 124 16.72 -2.82 -3.36
C GLN A 124 16.92 -4.34 -3.23
N ALA A 125 16.26 -4.99 -2.27
CA ALA A 125 16.33 -6.43 -2.08
C ALA A 125 15.67 -7.22 -3.23
N LEU A 126 14.57 -6.69 -3.81
CA LEU A 126 13.80 -7.38 -4.86
C LEU A 126 14.25 -7.04 -6.28
N LEU A 127 14.89 -5.90 -6.48
CA LEU A 127 15.22 -5.37 -7.80
C LEU A 127 16.10 -6.29 -8.65
N PRO A 128 17.12 -7.03 -8.12
CA PRO A 128 17.89 -7.97 -8.93
C PRO A 128 17.03 -9.02 -9.62
N GLY A 129 16.06 -9.62 -8.90
CA GLY A 129 15.12 -10.61 -9.46
C GLY A 129 14.19 -10.02 -10.51
N MET A 130 13.62 -8.84 -10.27
CA MET A 130 12.77 -8.15 -11.23
C MET A 130 13.52 -7.77 -12.52
N ARG A 131 14.77 -7.29 -12.39
CA ARG A 131 15.63 -7.01 -13.56
C ARG A 131 15.97 -8.24 -14.36
N SER A 132 16.34 -9.34 -13.69
CA SER A 132 16.65 -10.62 -14.35
C SER A 132 15.43 -11.16 -15.12
N ALA A 133 14.22 -10.98 -14.57
CA ALA A 133 12.97 -11.37 -15.21
C ALA A 133 12.55 -10.42 -16.35
N ASN A 134 13.19 -9.25 -16.47
CA ASN A 134 12.74 -8.13 -17.31
C ASN A 134 11.25 -7.82 -17.10
N TRP A 135 10.78 -7.93 -15.87
CA TRP A 135 9.40 -7.75 -15.48
C TRP A 135 9.29 -7.43 -13.98
N GLY A 136 8.55 -6.39 -13.62
CA GLY A 136 8.26 -6.06 -12.24
C GLY A 136 7.09 -5.09 -12.13
N ARG A 137 6.42 -5.14 -10.97
CA ARG A 137 5.33 -4.23 -10.60
C ARG A 137 5.53 -3.75 -9.17
N ILE A 138 5.65 -2.46 -9.00
CA ILE A 138 5.76 -1.83 -7.68
C ILE A 138 4.57 -0.89 -7.53
N VAL A 139 3.74 -1.13 -6.52
CA VAL A 139 2.58 -0.29 -6.20
C VAL A 139 2.71 0.20 -4.77
N ASN A 140 2.67 1.52 -4.58
CA ASN A 140 2.67 2.13 -3.26
C ASN A 140 1.24 2.59 -2.91
N VAL A 141 0.73 2.15 -1.77
CA VAL A 141 -0.53 2.64 -1.22
C VAL A 141 -0.21 3.86 -0.36
N ILE A 142 -0.54 5.04 -0.87
CA ILE A 142 -0.21 6.28 -0.18
C ILE A 142 -1.49 7.03 0.28
N SER A 143 -1.86 8.15 -0.34
CA SER A 143 -3.03 8.93 0.10
C SER A 143 -3.41 9.97 -0.94
N THR A 144 -4.69 10.34 -1.00
CA THR A 144 -5.18 11.52 -1.74
C THR A 144 -4.52 12.82 -1.28
N SER A 145 -3.90 12.84 -0.09
CA SER A 145 -3.14 13.99 0.42
C SER A 145 -1.95 14.39 -0.45
N VAL A 146 -1.51 13.54 -1.36
CA VAL A 146 -0.50 13.86 -2.40
C VAL A 146 -1.04 14.87 -3.41
N LYS A 147 -2.33 14.84 -3.67
CA LYS A 147 -3.02 15.79 -4.55
C LYS A 147 -3.50 17.03 -3.80
N GLU A 148 -4.10 16.81 -2.63
CA GLU A 148 -4.71 17.86 -1.80
C GLU A 148 -4.36 17.61 -0.33
N PRO A 149 -3.51 18.43 0.31
CA PRO A 149 -3.16 18.25 1.72
C PRO A 149 -4.40 18.19 2.62
N ILE A 150 -4.46 17.16 3.47
CA ILE A 150 -5.59 16.95 4.38
C ILE A 150 -5.27 17.65 5.71
N THR A 151 -6.14 18.56 6.13
CA THR A 151 -6.00 19.26 7.42
C THR A 151 -5.92 18.26 8.58
N GLY A 152 -4.99 18.48 9.51
CA GLY A 152 -4.77 17.61 10.66
C GLY A 152 -3.99 16.32 10.34
N LEU A 153 -3.38 16.18 9.16
CA LEU A 153 -2.51 15.06 8.80
C LEU A 153 -1.12 15.53 8.36
N GLY A 154 -0.54 16.50 9.07
CA GLY A 154 0.67 17.21 8.65
C GLY A 154 1.87 16.33 8.34
N VAL A 155 2.26 15.44 9.26
CA VAL A 155 3.36 14.48 9.05
C VAL A 155 3.04 13.54 7.87
N SER A 156 1.81 12.98 7.85
CA SER A 156 1.39 12.07 6.78
C SER A 156 1.42 12.72 5.41
N ASN A 157 0.89 13.94 5.26
CA ASN A 157 0.90 14.68 3.99
C ASN A 157 2.33 14.83 3.44
N THR A 158 3.27 15.23 4.31
CA THR A 158 4.67 15.45 3.94
C THR A 158 5.33 14.15 3.47
N ILE A 159 5.18 13.09 4.25
CA ILE A 159 5.85 11.81 3.96
C ILE A 159 5.24 11.12 2.72
N ARG A 160 3.91 11.18 2.56
CA ARG A 160 3.25 10.63 1.36
C ARG A 160 3.66 11.39 0.08
N GLY A 161 3.87 12.71 0.19
CA GLY A 161 4.45 13.52 -0.90
C GLY A 161 5.87 13.08 -1.26
N ALA A 162 6.71 12.82 -0.26
CA ALA A 162 8.07 12.31 -0.48
C ALA A 162 8.05 10.94 -1.18
N VAL A 163 7.18 10.02 -0.74
CA VAL A 163 7.02 8.69 -1.39
C VAL A 163 6.55 8.84 -2.83
N ALA A 164 5.62 9.78 -3.13
CA ALA A 164 5.15 10.01 -4.48
C ALA A 164 6.27 10.50 -5.42
N SER A 165 7.12 11.42 -4.96
CA SER A 165 8.28 11.91 -5.70
C SER A 165 9.31 10.81 -5.94
N TRP A 166 9.66 10.05 -4.91
CA TRP A 166 10.54 8.89 -5.00
C TRP A 166 10.01 7.84 -6.00
N ALA A 167 8.74 7.49 -5.94
CA ALA A 167 8.12 6.54 -6.85
C ALA A 167 8.18 7.04 -8.31
N LYS A 168 7.95 8.34 -8.54
CA LYS A 168 8.06 8.94 -9.88
C LYS A 168 9.49 8.86 -10.43
N THR A 169 10.48 9.07 -9.59
CA THR A 169 11.90 8.91 -9.97
C THR A 169 12.18 7.46 -10.36
N LEU A 170 11.84 6.50 -9.50
CA LEU A 170 12.02 5.08 -9.78
C LEU A 170 11.31 4.63 -11.07
N SER A 171 10.11 5.15 -11.33
CA SER A 171 9.34 4.76 -12.53
C SER A 171 10.10 5.04 -13.83
N ARG A 172 10.92 6.07 -13.87
CA ARG A 172 11.75 6.41 -15.03
C ARG A 172 13.03 5.57 -15.10
N GLU A 173 13.66 5.35 -13.94
CA GLU A 173 14.91 4.60 -13.85
C GLU A 173 14.72 3.11 -14.13
N LEU A 174 13.55 2.56 -13.78
CA LEU A 174 13.26 1.13 -13.86
C LEU A 174 12.48 0.72 -15.12
N ALA A 175 11.89 1.66 -15.85
CA ALA A 175 11.15 1.39 -17.07
C ALA A 175 11.97 0.59 -18.12
N PRO A 176 13.28 0.85 -18.35
CA PRO A 176 14.08 0.07 -19.30
C PRO A 176 14.18 -1.43 -18.98
N PHE A 177 13.85 -1.82 -17.73
CA PHE A 177 13.86 -3.21 -17.27
C PHE A 177 12.46 -3.84 -17.25
N GLY A 178 11.46 -3.25 -17.92
CA GLY A 178 10.09 -3.76 -17.91
C GLY A 178 9.37 -3.65 -16.54
N ILE A 179 9.87 -2.77 -15.66
CA ILE A 179 9.35 -2.56 -14.31
C ILE A 179 8.52 -1.28 -14.27
N THR A 180 7.27 -1.35 -13.77
CA THR A 180 6.44 -0.18 -13.52
C THR A 180 6.38 0.16 -12.04
N VAL A 181 6.29 1.46 -11.72
CA VAL A 181 6.15 1.96 -10.35
C VAL A 181 4.99 2.96 -10.32
N ASN A 182 3.94 2.62 -9.58
CA ASN A 182 2.72 3.43 -9.50
C ASN A 182 2.29 3.65 -8.05
N ASN A 183 1.52 4.69 -7.83
CA ASN A 183 0.92 5.00 -6.53
C ASN A 183 -0.60 4.92 -6.63
N VAL A 184 -1.23 4.24 -5.68
CA VAL A 184 -2.66 4.27 -5.44
C VAL A 184 -2.93 5.21 -4.27
N LEU A 185 -3.90 6.10 -4.44
CA LEU A 185 -4.29 7.12 -3.47
C LEU A 185 -5.70 6.83 -2.96
N PRO A 186 -5.86 5.98 -1.93
CA PRO A 186 -7.17 5.68 -1.38
C PRO A 186 -7.84 6.92 -0.81
N GLY A 187 -9.16 7.03 -1.01
CA GLY A 187 -10.05 7.87 -0.24
C GLY A 187 -10.38 7.27 1.13
N TYR A 188 -11.52 7.66 1.69
CA TYR A 188 -12.02 7.03 2.92
C TYR A 188 -12.42 5.58 2.62
N THR A 189 -11.74 4.64 3.28
CA THR A 189 -11.91 3.19 3.07
C THR A 189 -12.26 2.53 4.40
N GLU A 190 -13.24 1.63 4.43
CA GLU A 190 -13.70 0.92 5.62
C GLU A 190 -12.63 -0.05 6.13
N THR A 191 -11.80 0.45 7.03
CA THR A 191 -10.67 -0.26 7.65
C THR A 191 -10.52 0.19 9.10
N GLY A 192 -9.78 -0.55 9.92
CA GLY A 192 -9.47 -0.13 11.30
C GLY A 192 -8.82 1.26 11.37
N ARG A 193 -8.16 1.72 10.29
CA ARG A 193 -7.60 3.07 10.22
C ARG A 193 -8.67 4.16 10.19
N ILE A 194 -9.75 3.97 9.44
CA ILE A 194 -10.82 4.98 9.39
C ILE A 194 -11.58 5.03 10.72
N THR A 195 -11.79 3.89 11.35
CA THR A 195 -12.39 3.82 12.69
C THR A 195 -11.57 4.62 13.70
N GLN A 196 -10.25 4.48 13.70
CA GLN A 196 -9.37 5.26 14.57
C GLN A 196 -9.45 6.77 14.26
N ILE A 197 -9.47 7.17 12.98
CA ILE A 197 -9.58 8.58 12.58
C ILE A 197 -10.92 9.16 13.04
N VAL A 198 -12.02 8.42 12.93
CA VAL A 198 -13.35 8.84 13.40
C VAL A 198 -13.32 9.04 14.91
N HIS A 199 -12.79 8.07 15.64
CA HIS A 199 -12.67 8.13 17.10
C HIS A 199 -11.85 9.36 17.55
N ASP A 200 -10.65 9.56 16.97
CA ASP A 200 -9.77 10.69 17.31
C ASP A 200 -10.46 12.04 17.03
N ARG A 201 -11.20 12.15 15.91
CA ARG A 201 -11.95 13.37 15.57
C ARG A 201 -13.13 13.61 16.50
N ALA A 202 -13.86 12.56 16.87
CA ALA A 202 -14.97 12.65 17.81
C ALA A 202 -14.47 13.17 19.17
N GLN A 203 -13.37 12.61 19.69
CA GLN A 203 -12.75 13.07 20.92
C GLN A 203 -12.29 14.54 20.83
N ALA A 204 -11.64 14.93 19.74
CA ALA A 204 -11.12 16.29 19.57
C ALA A 204 -12.21 17.35 19.40
N SER A 205 -13.36 17.01 18.82
CA SER A 205 -14.46 17.95 18.51
C SER A 205 -15.61 17.90 19.50
N GLY A 206 -15.72 16.85 20.36
CA GLY A 206 -16.86 16.60 21.22
C GLY A 206 -18.13 16.15 20.48
N GLN A 207 -18.04 15.82 19.20
CA GLN A 207 -19.14 15.30 18.39
C GLN A 207 -19.26 13.80 18.54
N SER A 208 -20.43 13.23 18.23
CA SER A 208 -20.58 11.77 18.13
C SER A 208 -19.82 11.19 16.92
N GLU A 209 -19.39 9.94 17.02
CA GLU A 209 -18.74 9.24 15.91
C GLU A 209 -19.65 9.19 14.66
N ASP A 210 -20.95 8.99 14.83
CA ASP A 210 -21.92 9.01 13.73
C ASP A 210 -21.95 10.36 13.00
N ALA A 211 -21.93 11.47 13.75
CA ALA A 211 -21.87 12.81 13.15
C ALA A 211 -20.59 13.03 12.34
N ILE A 212 -19.45 12.52 12.83
CA ILE A 212 -18.16 12.54 12.12
C ILE A 212 -18.24 11.70 10.84
N VAL A 213 -18.75 10.47 10.92
CA VAL A 213 -18.92 9.56 9.77
C VAL A 213 -19.81 10.21 8.71
N ASP A 214 -20.97 10.76 9.09
CA ASP A 214 -21.88 11.42 8.17
C ASP A 214 -21.25 12.67 7.53
N GLY A 215 -20.48 13.43 8.31
CA GLY A 215 -19.71 14.55 7.79
C GLY A 215 -18.69 14.11 6.74
N MET A 216 -17.99 13.02 7.00
CA MET A 216 -16.99 12.44 6.07
C MET A 216 -17.65 11.87 4.81
N ARG A 217 -18.80 11.17 4.93
CA ARG A 217 -19.56 10.65 3.77
C ARG A 217 -20.04 11.76 2.84
N ARG A 218 -20.52 12.87 3.39
CA ARG A 218 -20.96 14.04 2.59
C ARG A 218 -19.84 14.68 1.79
N MET A 219 -18.57 14.50 2.17
CA MET A 219 -17.41 14.97 1.39
C MET A 219 -17.05 14.07 0.21
N VAL A 220 -17.67 12.89 0.10
CA VAL A 220 -17.42 11.95 -1.00
C VAL A 220 -18.60 12.00 -1.96
N PRO A 221 -18.42 12.38 -3.24
CA PRO A 221 -19.51 12.41 -4.21
C PRO A 221 -20.29 11.11 -4.34
N SER A 222 -19.64 9.95 -4.20
CA SER A 222 -20.30 8.65 -4.18
C SER A 222 -21.13 8.39 -2.91
N GLY A 223 -21.10 9.25 -1.90
CA GLY A 223 -21.91 9.19 -0.69
C GLY A 223 -21.55 8.08 0.32
N ARG A 224 -20.44 7.39 0.12
CA ARG A 224 -20.02 6.27 0.96
C ARG A 224 -18.49 6.17 1.09
N PHE A 225 -18.04 5.38 2.02
CA PHE A 225 -16.65 4.93 2.06
C PHE A 225 -16.44 3.77 1.06
N ALA A 226 -15.22 3.62 0.58
CA ALA A 226 -14.84 2.48 -0.23
C ALA A 226 -14.72 1.22 0.65
N GLN A 227 -15.00 0.06 0.05
CA GLN A 227 -14.61 -1.22 0.64
C GLN A 227 -13.13 -1.49 0.32
N PRO A 228 -12.39 -2.22 1.17
CA PRO A 228 -10.98 -2.54 0.93
C PRO A 228 -10.71 -3.25 -0.40
N ASP A 229 -11.62 -4.09 -0.87
CA ASP A 229 -11.54 -4.83 -2.13
C ASP A 229 -11.64 -3.92 -3.35
N GLU A 230 -12.38 -2.80 -3.29
CA GLU A 230 -12.43 -1.80 -4.36
C GLU A 230 -11.04 -1.16 -4.58
N ILE A 231 -10.25 -1.00 -3.53
CA ILE A 231 -8.86 -0.55 -3.63
C ILE A 231 -7.94 -1.69 -4.07
N GLY A 232 -8.15 -2.89 -3.51
CA GLY A 232 -7.39 -4.11 -3.84
C GLY A 232 -7.48 -4.46 -5.32
N GLY A 233 -8.67 -4.39 -5.91
CA GLY A 233 -8.90 -4.66 -7.34
C GLY A 233 -8.13 -3.69 -8.25
N VAL A 234 -8.09 -2.40 -7.91
CA VAL A 234 -7.29 -1.41 -8.67
C VAL A 234 -5.79 -1.70 -8.56
N ILE A 235 -5.31 -2.07 -7.36
CA ILE A 235 -3.91 -2.46 -7.17
C ILE A 235 -3.58 -3.71 -8.00
N ALA A 236 -4.44 -4.73 -7.97
CA ALA A 236 -4.27 -5.95 -8.74
C ALA A 236 -4.26 -5.68 -10.26
N PHE A 237 -5.12 -4.78 -10.75
CA PHE A 237 -5.06 -4.31 -12.13
C PHE A 237 -3.69 -3.70 -12.47
N LEU A 238 -3.18 -2.78 -11.64
CA LEU A 238 -1.87 -2.15 -11.86
C LEU A 238 -0.71 -3.16 -11.83
N CYS A 239 -0.88 -4.29 -11.16
CA CYS A 239 0.08 -5.38 -11.12
C CYS A 239 -0.02 -6.32 -12.35
N SER A 240 -1.07 -6.23 -13.15
CA SER A 240 -1.34 -7.14 -14.26
C SER A 240 -0.59 -6.78 -15.54
N PRO A 241 -0.53 -7.69 -16.54
CA PRO A 241 -0.07 -7.38 -17.88
C PRO A 241 -0.88 -6.28 -18.57
N ALA A 242 -2.20 -6.18 -18.30
CA ALA A 242 -3.07 -5.16 -18.87
C ALA A 242 -2.64 -3.73 -18.53
N ALA A 243 -1.93 -3.52 -17.42
CA ALA A 243 -1.40 -2.22 -17.00
C ALA A 243 0.07 -2.00 -17.39
N ALA A 244 0.64 -2.77 -18.30
CA ALA A 244 2.08 -2.74 -18.62
C ALA A 244 2.58 -1.35 -19.09
N TYR A 245 1.71 -0.50 -19.62
CA TYR A 245 2.05 0.86 -20.07
C TYR A 245 1.64 1.94 -19.07
N VAL A 246 1.04 1.57 -17.93
CA VAL A 246 0.71 2.48 -16.84
C VAL A 246 1.92 2.60 -15.92
N ASN A 247 2.63 3.72 -15.94
CA ASN A 247 3.87 3.89 -15.18
C ASN A 247 4.04 5.32 -14.66
N GLY A 248 4.38 5.44 -13.39
CA GLY A 248 4.69 6.71 -12.73
C GLY A 248 3.47 7.58 -12.44
N ILE A 249 2.28 7.00 -12.25
CA ILE A 249 1.05 7.72 -11.94
C ILE A 249 0.78 7.79 -10.44
N ASN A 250 0.01 8.81 -10.07
CA ASN A 250 -0.68 8.94 -8.79
C ASN A 250 -2.17 8.77 -9.06
N LEU A 251 -2.73 7.57 -8.80
CA LEU A 251 -4.10 7.21 -9.14
C LEU A 251 -5.03 7.37 -7.93
N PRO A 252 -5.90 8.39 -7.86
CA PRO A 252 -6.93 8.48 -6.84
C PRO A 252 -7.98 7.35 -7.01
N VAL A 253 -8.33 6.72 -5.88
CA VAL A 253 -9.43 5.74 -5.78
C VAL A 253 -10.26 6.19 -4.56
N ASP A 254 -11.13 7.18 -4.75
CA ASP A 254 -11.66 7.99 -3.65
C ASP A 254 -13.12 8.40 -3.79
N GLY A 255 -13.86 7.81 -4.74
CA GLY A 255 -15.27 8.10 -4.98
C GLY A 255 -15.54 9.53 -5.48
N GLY A 256 -14.54 10.16 -6.11
CA GLY A 256 -14.61 11.51 -6.66
C GLY A 256 -14.33 12.63 -5.64
N ARG A 257 -13.76 12.29 -4.47
CA ARG A 257 -13.53 13.23 -3.38
C ARG A 257 -12.49 14.31 -3.70
N THR A 258 -11.41 13.95 -4.38
CA THR A 258 -10.34 14.88 -4.75
C THR A 258 -10.80 15.82 -5.87
N LEU A 259 -10.61 17.12 -5.71
CA LEU A 259 -11.02 18.12 -6.68
C LEU A 259 -9.95 18.46 -7.72
N SER A 260 -8.68 18.13 -7.43
CA SER A 260 -7.58 18.37 -8.36
C SER A 260 -7.56 17.35 -9.51
N LEU A 261 -7.20 17.79 -10.69
CA LEU A 261 -7.00 16.99 -11.90
C LEU A 261 -5.73 16.14 -11.84
#